data_b6c5d09e22112ff4305070dfb348e015
#
_entry.id   b6c5d09e22112ff4305070dfb348e015
#
_cell.length_a   1.000
_cell.length_b   1.000
_cell.length_c   1.000
_cell.angle_alpha   90.00
_cell.angle_beta   90.00
_cell.angle_gamma   90.00
#
_symmetry.space_group_name_H-M   'P 1'
#
loop_
_entity.id
_entity.type
_entity.pdbx_description
1 polymer ?
#
loop_
_entity_poly.entity_id
_entity_poly.type
_entity_poly.pdbx_seq_one_letter_code
_entity_poly.pdbx_strand_id
1 'polypeptide(L)'
;MKIRQIEYFLEVEKTLNITKAARNMYVSQTAVTKQLQLLEEELGFALFLRENKRMQLTEGGAFFKQEALRLMHQYHLTEQNISAYRYGESGCINIGFVKNLDTELLISYLSLFRSKYPEIEVNPYGYSNLALHQHIQNGTLDVGFGISMNNSRFHYRSLKSYPLVLLTSKSGPLAGINEISEQELENVLFDVRNYPTNSPLEFEGMLIKIACGYGNAIVNQFAKKNRFQDYLVSIPLIPCQMKTISLIYDDHYCRTKDLFIETCL
;
A
#
# COMPACT_ATOMS: atom_id res chain seq x y z
N MET A 1 19.51 -22.64 5.43
CA MET A 1 18.38 -21.96 4.79
C MET A 1 18.73 -21.59 3.35
N LYS A 2 17.85 -21.88 2.38
CA LYS A 2 18.05 -21.62 0.94
C LYS A 2 16.94 -20.72 0.43
N ILE A 3 17.22 -19.84 -0.54
CA ILE A 3 16.22 -18.93 -1.14
C ILE A 3 14.97 -19.71 -1.60
N ARG A 4 15.16 -20.86 -2.26
CA ARG A 4 14.04 -21.70 -2.73
C ARG A 4 13.12 -22.20 -1.62
N GLN A 5 13.65 -22.45 -0.42
CA GLN A 5 12.84 -22.82 0.75
C GLN A 5 11.97 -21.67 1.24
N ILE A 6 12.51 -20.45 1.18
CA ILE A 6 11.78 -19.22 1.54
C ILE A 6 10.67 -18.97 0.52
N GLU A 7 10.94 -19.12 -0.77
CA GLU A 7 9.92 -19.02 -1.82
C GLU A 7 8.76 -20.00 -1.60
N TYR A 8 9.07 -21.25 -1.28
CA TYR A 8 8.05 -22.25 -0.96
C TYR A 8 7.24 -21.88 0.27
N PHE A 9 7.90 -21.42 1.32
CA PHE A 9 7.22 -20.96 2.52
C PHE A 9 6.23 -19.82 2.22
N LEU A 10 6.67 -18.78 1.52
CA LEU A 10 5.84 -17.63 1.17
C LEU A 10 4.66 -18.01 0.26
N GLU A 11 4.88 -18.93 -0.69
CA GLU A 11 3.78 -19.37 -1.56
C GLU A 11 2.78 -20.26 -0.80
N VAL A 12 3.23 -21.10 0.14
CA VAL A 12 2.33 -21.87 1.01
C VAL A 12 1.60 -20.97 1.98
N GLU A 13 2.23 -19.93 2.51
CA GLU A 13 1.60 -18.92 3.36
C GLU A 13 0.46 -18.20 2.63
N LYS A 14 0.71 -17.75 1.39
CA LYS A 14 -0.26 -17.08 0.55
C LYS A 14 -1.47 -17.95 0.20
N THR A 15 -1.26 -19.24 -0.03
CA THR A 15 -2.32 -20.14 -0.47
C THR A 15 -2.97 -20.93 0.66
N LEU A 16 -2.30 -21.05 1.81
CA LEU A 16 -2.61 -21.93 2.93
C LEU A 16 -2.89 -23.38 2.49
N ASN A 17 -2.26 -23.79 1.39
CA ASN A 17 -2.48 -25.09 0.76
C ASN A 17 -1.23 -25.53 -0.01
N ILE A 18 -0.55 -26.58 0.50
CA ILE A 18 0.70 -27.09 -0.09
C ILE A 18 0.49 -27.57 -1.54
N THR A 19 -0.63 -28.24 -1.84
CA THR A 19 -0.90 -28.73 -3.20
C THR A 19 -1.09 -27.57 -4.18
N LYS A 20 -1.79 -26.51 -3.77
CA LYS A 20 -1.98 -25.32 -4.59
C LYS A 20 -0.67 -24.56 -4.78
N ALA A 21 0.11 -24.40 -3.73
CA ALA A 21 1.44 -23.79 -3.80
C ALA A 21 2.38 -24.57 -4.75
N ALA A 22 2.40 -25.89 -4.64
CA ALA A 22 3.21 -26.75 -5.51
C ALA A 22 2.84 -26.60 -7.01
N ARG A 23 1.53 -26.51 -7.30
CA ARG A 23 1.04 -26.24 -8.67
C ARG A 23 1.48 -24.87 -9.17
N ASN A 24 1.33 -23.83 -8.37
CA ASN A 24 1.73 -22.46 -8.73
C ASN A 24 3.23 -22.36 -9.02
N MET A 25 4.03 -23.17 -8.33
CA MET A 25 5.50 -23.20 -8.48
C MET A 25 6.00 -24.29 -9.45
N TYR A 26 5.10 -25.02 -10.12
CA TYR A 26 5.43 -26.07 -11.09
C TYR A 26 6.31 -27.18 -10.52
N VAL A 27 6.06 -27.58 -9.27
CA VAL A 27 6.80 -28.64 -8.57
C VAL A 27 5.85 -29.67 -7.94
N SER A 28 6.39 -30.80 -7.47
CA SER A 28 5.61 -31.80 -6.75
C SER A 28 5.28 -31.35 -5.32
N GLN A 29 4.12 -31.74 -4.80
CA GLN A 29 3.73 -31.50 -3.40
C GLN A 29 4.76 -32.07 -2.41
N THR A 30 5.31 -33.25 -2.72
CA THR A 30 6.33 -33.89 -1.89
C THR A 30 7.60 -33.07 -1.80
N ALA A 31 8.00 -32.40 -2.89
CA ALA A 31 9.17 -31.52 -2.89
C ALA A 31 8.94 -30.30 -1.98
N VAL A 32 7.79 -29.63 -2.08
CA VAL A 32 7.45 -28.50 -1.21
C VAL A 32 7.41 -28.93 0.25
N THR A 33 6.71 -30.04 0.56
CA THR A 33 6.61 -30.57 1.94
C THR A 33 7.99 -30.84 2.53
N LYS A 34 8.86 -31.56 1.79
CA LYS A 34 10.22 -31.88 2.24
C LYS A 34 11.06 -30.62 2.49
N GLN A 35 10.97 -29.62 1.62
CA GLN A 35 11.76 -28.40 1.78
C GLN A 35 11.27 -27.54 2.94
N LEU A 36 9.96 -27.51 3.20
CA LEU A 36 9.41 -26.86 4.39
C LEU A 36 9.85 -27.55 5.68
N GLN A 37 9.80 -28.89 5.73
CA GLN A 37 10.29 -29.64 6.88
C GLN A 37 11.77 -29.36 7.18
N LEU A 38 12.61 -29.38 6.15
CA LEU A 38 14.04 -29.05 6.30
C LEU A 38 14.24 -27.60 6.78
N LEU A 39 13.39 -26.69 6.36
CA LEU A 39 13.43 -25.29 6.82
C LEU A 39 13.03 -25.20 8.29
N GLU A 40 11.94 -25.85 8.71
CA GLU A 40 11.48 -25.89 10.10
C GLU A 40 12.52 -26.56 11.02
N GLU A 41 13.14 -27.66 10.58
CA GLU A 41 14.25 -28.32 11.29
C GLU A 41 15.44 -27.34 11.49
N GLU A 42 15.83 -26.63 10.48
CA GLU A 42 16.93 -25.66 10.53
C GLU A 42 16.62 -24.46 11.43
N LEU A 43 15.36 -23.98 11.40
CA LEU A 43 14.90 -22.86 12.24
C LEU A 43 14.68 -23.28 13.71
N GLY A 44 14.43 -24.56 13.96
CA GLY A 44 14.16 -25.10 15.29
C GLY A 44 12.72 -24.89 15.78
N PHE A 45 11.82 -24.45 14.91
CA PHE A 45 10.39 -24.28 15.23
C PHE A 45 9.50 -24.50 14.00
N ALA A 46 8.25 -24.91 14.23
CA ALA A 46 7.27 -25.10 13.18
C ALA A 46 6.80 -23.74 12.62
N LEU A 47 6.66 -23.67 11.30
CA LEU A 47 6.14 -22.48 10.59
C LEU A 47 4.62 -22.56 10.40
N PHE A 48 4.10 -23.78 10.23
CA PHE A 48 2.68 -24.04 10.03
C PHE A 48 2.14 -25.01 11.06
N LEU A 49 0.89 -24.80 11.43
CA LEU A 49 0.10 -25.76 12.18
C LEU A 49 -1.13 -26.19 11.38
N ARG A 50 -1.63 -27.41 11.69
CA ARG A 50 -2.87 -27.93 11.13
C ARG A 50 -3.89 -28.09 12.23
N GLU A 51 -4.88 -27.21 12.25
CA GLU A 51 -6.02 -27.33 13.15
C GLU A 51 -7.30 -27.49 12.34
N ASN A 52 -8.15 -28.44 12.74
CA ASN A 52 -9.46 -28.68 12.10
C ASN A 52 -9.38 -28.81 10.56
N LYS A 53 -8.37 -29.50 10.03
CA LYS A 53 -8.07 -29.67 8.60
C LYS A 53 -7.71 -28.35 7.87
N ARG A 54 -7.47 -27.25 8.58
CA ARG A 54 -7.01 -25.98 8.03
C ARG A 54 -5.54 -25.78 8.37
N MET A 55 -4.81 -25.23 7.43
CA MET A 55 -3.42 -24.81 7.64
C MET A 55 -3.40 -23.34 8.08
N GLN A 56 -2.60 -23.05 9.10
CA GLN A 56 -2.41 -21.69 9.61
C GLN A 56 -0.93 -21.49 9.96
N LEU A 57 -0.50 -20.24 10.00
CA LEU A 57 0.83 -19.91 10.53
C LEU A 57 0.86 -20.10 12.03
N THR A 58 2.00 -20.57 12.54
CA THR A 58 2.34 -20.44 13.96
C THR A 58 2.76 -19.00 14.29
N GLU A 59 2.95 -18.68 15.56
CA GLU A 59 3.58 -17.41 15.97
C GLU A 59 4.99 -17.28 15.36
N GLY A 60 5.79 -18.34 15.40
CA GLY A 60 7.10 -18.42 14.74
C GLY A 60 6.99 -18.26 13.23
N GLY A 61 5.97 -18.84 12.60
CA GLY A 61 5.68 -18.67 11.18
C GLY A 61 5.33 -17.22 10.81
N ALA A 62 4.55 -16.54 11.64
CA ALA A 62 4.21 -15.14 11.44
C ALA A 62 5.45 -14.23 11.60
N PHE A 63 6.29 -14.49 12.58
CA PHE A 63 7.59 -13.82 12.73
C PHE A 63 8.49 -14.08 11.53
N PHE A 64 8.67 -15.36 11.15
CA PHE A 64 9.52 -15.72 10.01
C PHE A 64 9.02 -15.12 8.70
N LYS A 65 7.70 -14.97 8.49
CA LYS A 65 7.14 -14.30 7.31
C LYS A 65 7.71 -12.90 7.12
N GLN A 66 7.80 -12.11 8.19
CA GLN A 66 8.32 -10.74 8.11
C GLN A 66 9.80 -10.75 7.67
N GLU A 67 10.61 -11.62 8.25
CA GLU A 67 12.03 -11.74 7.92
C GLU A 67 12.23 -12.34 6.51
N ALA A 68 11.42 -13.30 6.12
CA ALA A 68 11.44 -13.90 4.79
C ALA A 68 11.12 -12.88 3.69
N LEU A 69 10.13 -12.01 3.90
CA LEU A 69 9.81 -10.93 2.97
C LEU A 69 10.96 -9.93 2.82
N ARG A 70 11.60 -9.54 3.93
CA ARG A 70 12.77 -8.64 3.90
C ARG A 70 13.94 -9.26 3.13
N LEU A 71 14.23 -10.53 3.40
CA LEU A 71 15.31 -11.24 2.74
C LEU A 71 15.06 -11.40 1.24
N MET A 72 13.85 -11.75 0.84
CA MET A 72 13.47 -11.88 -0.57
C MET A 72 13.54 -10.54 -1.30
N HIS A 73 13.12 -9.46 -0.64
CA HIS A 73 13.29 -8.12 -1.19
C HIS A 73 14.77 -7.79 -1.44
N GLN A 74 15.63 -7.99 -0.41
CA GLN A 74 17.06 -7.73 -0.57
C GLN A 74 17.70 -8.63 -1.64
N TYR A 75 17.25 -9.86 -1.78
CA TYR A 75 17.69 -10.76 -2.84
C TYR A 75 17.32 -10.20 -4.23
N HIS A 76 16.08 -9.78 -4.44
CA HIS A 76 15.63 -9.17 -5.69
C HIS A 76 16.34 -7.85 -6.01
N LEU A 77 16.54 -7.00 -5.00
CA LEU A 77 17.34 -5.77 -5.18
C LEU A 77 18.78 -6.09 -5.64
N THR A 78 19.39 -7.12 -5.08
CA THR A 78 20.73 -7.55 -5.48
C THR A 78 20.74 -8.03 -6.94
N GLU A 79 19.76 -8.82 -7.36
CA GLU A 79 19.62 -9.25 -8.76
C GLU A 79 19.42 -8.05 -9.69
N GLN A 80 18.58 -7.09 -9.30
CA GLN A 80 18.36 -5.85 -10.08
C GLN A 80 19.63 -5.01 -10.19
N ASN A 81 20.36 -4.81 -9.08
CA ASN A 81 21.61 -4.06 -9.09
C ASN A 81 22.69 -4.71 -9.97
N ILE A 82 22.79 -6.03 -9.93
CA ILE A 82 23.68 -6.80 -10.82
C ILE A 82 23.24 -6.63 -12.27
N SER A 83 21.96 -6.69 -12.55
CA SER A 83 21.38 -6.49 -13.88
C SER A 83 21.62 -5.07 -14.38
N ALA A 84 21.35 -4.07 -13.54
CA ALA A 84 21.62 -2.66 -13.84
C ALA A 84 23.11 -2.38 -14.13
N TYR A 85 24.01 -3.02 -13.39
CA TYR A 85 25.45 -2.94 -13.63
C TYR A 85 25.85 -3.52 -15.01
N ARG A 86 25.17 -4.60 -15.43
CA ARG A 86 25.48 -5.29 -16.71
C ARG A 86 24.90 -4.58 -17.93
N TYR A 87 23.70 -4.00 -17.82
CA TYR A 87 22.88 -3.55 -18.96
C TYR A 87 22.53 -2.05 -18.91
N GLY A 88 23.05 -1.30 -17.96
CA GLY A 88 22.72 0.10 -17.75
C GLY A 88 21.47 0.29 -16.86
N GLU A 89 20.72 1.38 -17.08
CA GLU A 89 19.55 1.76 -16.27
C GLU A 89 18.30 0.89 -16.56
N SER A 90 18.43 -0.42 -16.39
CA SER A 90 17.33 -1.39 -16.50
C SER A 90 16.97 -1.96 -15.14
N GLY A 91 15.77 -2.50 -14.98
CA GLY A 91 15.29 -3.11 -13.74
C GLY A 91 13.79 -2.91 -13.56
N CYS A 92 13.31 -3.05 -12.32
CA CYS A 92 11.94 -2.70 -11.98
C CYS A 92 11.88 -1.84 -10.72
N ILE A 93 10.77 -1.12 -10.56
CA ILE A 93 10.46 -0.37 -9.34
C ILE A 93 9.02 -0.69 -8.92
N ASN A 94 8.84 -1.06 -7.65
CA ASN A 94 7.55 -1.35 -7.06
C ASN A 94 7.06 -0.13 -6.29
N ILE A 95 6.01 0.51 -6.78
CA ILE A 95 5.50 1.77 -6.26
C ILE A 95 4.15 1.54 -5.60
N GLY A 96 4.07 1.81 -4.30
CA GLY A 96 2.82 1.81 -3.58
C GLY A 96 2.08 3.14 -3.72
N PHE A 97 0.77 3.11 -3.70
CA PHE A 97 -0.04 4.33 -3.55
C PHE A 97 -1.25 4.07 -2.65
N VAL A 98 -1.63 5.08 -1.89
CA VAL A 98 -2.85 4.99 -1.09
C VAL A 98 -4.05 5.07 -2.02
N LYS A 99 -4.91 4.05 -1.97
CA LYS A 99 -6.18 4.05 -2.71
C LYS A 99 -6.96 5.33 -2.36
N ASN A 100 -7.58 5.92 -3.38
CA ASN A 100 -8.36 7.15 -3.26
C ASN A 100 -7.55 8.44 -2.95
N LEU A 101 -6.22 8.43 -3.14
CA LEU A 101 -5.44 9.65 -3.31
C LEU A 101 -5.49 10.14 -4.76
N ASP A 102 -4.88 11.30 -5.02
CA ASP A 102 -4.82 11.92 -6.36
C ASP A 102 -4.05 11.03 -7.35
N THR A 103 -4.81 10.25 -8.13
CA THR A 103 -4.25 9.37 -9.14
C THR A 103 -3.64 10.15 -10.32
N GLU A 104 -4.12 11.36 -10.60
CA GLU A 104 -3.55 12.22 -11.66
C GLU A 104 -2.12 12.63 -11.29
N LEU A 105 -1.87 12.92 -10.01
CA LEU A 105 -0.53 13.22 -9.50
C LEU A 105 0.41 12.02 -9.70
N LEU A 106 -0.02 10.82 -9.33
CA LEU A 106 0.76 9.60 -9.53
C LEU A 106 1.08 9.38 -11.01
N ILE A 107 0.07 9.44 -11.87
CA ILE A 107 0.23 9.27 -13.33
C ILE A 107 1.26 10.27 -13.89
N SER A 108 1.24 11.52 -13.44
CA SER A 108 2.19 12.55 -13.92
C SER A 108 3.64 12.18 -13.62
N TYR A 109 3.93 11.71 -12.41
CA TYR A 109 5.29 11.27 -12.03
C TYR A 109 5.70 9.99 -12.74
N LEU A 110 4.80 9.00 -12.88
CA LEU A 110 5.10 7.76 -13.60
C LEU A 110 5.36 8.02 -15.09
N SER A 111 4.60 8.91 -15.71
CA SER A 111 4.79 9.29 -17.11
C SER A 111 6.13 9.99 -17.33
N LEU A 112 6.50 10.90 -16.41
CA LEU A 112 7.79 11.57 -16.44
C LEU A 112 8.94 10.58 -16.27
N PHE A 113 8.83 9.67 -15.29
CA PHE A 113 9.84 8.63 -15.06
C PHE A 113 9.99 7.71 -16.27
N ARG A 114 8.88 7.23 -16.84
CA ARG A 114 8.88 6.40 -18.05
C ARG A 114 9.56 7.08 -19.24
N SER A 115 9.38 8.40 -19.40
CA SER A 115 10.02 9.15 -20.49
C SER A 115 11.54 9.26 -20.32
N LYS A 116 12.05 9.31 -19.08
CA LYS A 116 13.48 9.37 -18.76
C LYS A 116 14.15 7.98 -18.79
N TYR A 117 13.44 6.97 -18.30
CA TYR A 117 13.97 5.61 -18.08
C TYR A 117 13.04 4.56 -18.71
N PRO A 118 12.99 4.45 -20.04
CA PRO A 118 12.05 3.57 -20.76
C PRO A 118 12.27 2.08 -20.50
N GLU A 119 13.48 1.69 -20.10
CA GLU A 119 13.86 0.30 -19.82
C GLU A 119 13.57 -0.15 -18.38
N ILE A 120 13.11 0.76 -17.52
CA ILE A 120 12.72 0.41 -16.16
C ILE A 120 11.23 0.08 -16.12
N GLU A 121 10.93 -1.14 -15.68
CA GLU A 121 9.54 -1.59 -15.44
C GLU A 121 8.98 -0.95 -14.17
N VAL A 122 7.77 -0.39 -14.26
CA VAL A 122 7.08 0.24 -13.13
C VAL A 122 5.87 -0.59 -12.74
N ASN A 123 5.81 -1.02 -11.48
CA ASN A 123 4.74 -1.83 -10.92
C ASN A 123 3.97 -1.05 -9.85
N PRO A 124 2.81 -0.42 -10.16
CA PRO A 124 2.02 0.32 -9.18
C PRO A 124 1.05 -0.57 -8.40
N TYR A 125 1.00 -0.42 -7.07
CA TYR A 125 0.15 -1.19 -6.16
C TYR A 125 -0.67 -0.29 -5.24
N GLY A 126 -1.99 -0.52 -5.15
CA GLY A 126 -2.88 0.26 -4.30
C GLY A 126 -3.09 -0.36 -2.92
N TYR A 127 -2.84 0.41 -1.86
CA TYR A 127 -2.94 -0.02 -0.46
C TYR A 127 -3.71 0.98 0.42
N SER A 128 -4.03 0.60 1.67
CA SER A 128 -4.34 1.55 2.72
C SER A 128 -3.05 2.25 3.18
N ASN A 129 -3.14 3.43 3.82
CA ASN A 129 -1.94 4.16 4.25
C ASN A 129 -1.07 3.34 5.22
N LEU A 130 -1.68 2.60 6.15
CA LEU A 130 -0.96 1.73 7.07
C LEU A 130 -0.26 0.58 6.33
N ALA A 131 -0.98 -0.12 5.45
CA ALA A 131 -0.41 -1.22 4.68
C ALA A 131 0.72 -0.73 3.76
N LEU A 132 0.60 0.47 3.17
CA LEU A 132 1.66 1.09 2.39
C LEU A 132 2.97 1.20 3.18
N HIS A 133 2.92 1.75 4.41
CA HIS A 133 4.09 1.87 5.27
C HIS A 133 4.66 0.49 5.67
N GLN A 134 3.80 -0.48 5.95
CA GLN A 134 4.23 -1.85 6.24
C GLN A 134 4.94 -2.50 5.04
N HIS A 135 4.44 -2.31 3.83
CA HIS A 135 5.04 -2.84 2.61
C HIS A 135 6.39 -2.19 2.28
N ILE A 136 6.55 -0.87 2.51
CA ILE A 136 7.85 -0.21 2.40
C ILE A 136 8.80 -0.74 3.49
N GLN A 137 8.34 -0.84 4.73
CA GLN A 137 9.14 -1.37 5.86
C GLN A 137 9.63 -2.80 5.61
N ASN A 138 8.80 -3.64 4.99
CA ASN A 138 9.14 -5.03 4.68
C ASN A 138 9.89 -5.16 3.34
N GLY A 139 10.12 -4.03 2.66
CA GLY A 139 10.85 -3.98 1.42
C GLY A 139 10.14 -4.63 0.22
N THR A 140 8.83 -4.80 0.28
CA THR A 140 8.02 -5.25 -0.87
C THR A 140 7.63 -4.09 -1.80
N LEU A 141 7.81 -2.86 -1.34
CA LEU A 141 7.69 -1.64 -2.11
C LEU A 141 8.98 -0.82 -1.95
N ASP A 142 9.41 -0.19 -3.03
CA ASP A 142 10.58 0.68 -3.05
C ASP A 142 10.24 2.10 -2.59
N VAL A 143 9.07 2.60 -3.00
CA VAL A 143 8.55 3.92 -2.63
C VAL A 143 7.02 3.88 -2.50
N GLY A 144 6.47 4.89 -1.84
CA GLY A 144 5.02 5.04 -1.68
C GLY A 144 4.53 6.48 -1.85
N PHE A 145 3.37 6.64 -2.47
CA PHE A 145 2.60 7.87 -2.48
C PHE A 145 1.51 7.77 -1.41
N GLY A 146 1.67 8.53 -0.34
CA GLY A 146 0.80 8.41 0.83
C GLY A 146 0.83 9.62 1.74
N ILE A 147 0.32 9.43 2.95
CA ILE A 147 0.24 10.45 3.98
C ILE A 147 1.25 10.10 5.08
N SER A 148 2.02 11.09 5.52
CA SER A 148 2.99 10.92 6.61
C SER A 148 2.32 10.39 7.89
N MET A 149 3.01 9.46 8.55
CA MET A 149 2.61 8.88 9.85
C MET A 149 3.54 9.31 10.99
N ASN A 150 4.38 10.34 10.80
CA ASN A 150 5.35 10.82 11.79
C ASN A 150 6.26 9.70 12.35
N ASN A 151 6.67 8.78 11.51
CA ASN A 151 7.56 7.68 11.87
C ASN A 151 8.96 8.00 11.35
N SER A 152 9.93 8.13 12.25
CA SER A 152 11.32 8.49 11.95
C SER A 152 12.08 7.47 11.09
N ARG A 153 11.52 6.29 10.88
CA ARG A 153 12.10 5.25 10.03
C ARG A 153 11.98 5.57 8.54
N PHE A 154 11.04 6.44 8.17
CA PHE A 154 10.77 6.77 6.78
C PHE A 154 11.13 8.21 6.48
N HIS A 155 11.57 8.45 5.26
CA HIS A 155 11.66 9.77 4.69
C HIS A 155 10.32 10.15 4.06
N TYR A 156 9.89 11.38 4.32
CA TYR A 156 8.66 11.95 3.79
C TYR A 156 8.98 13.20 3.00
N ARG A 157 8.78 13.12 1.70
CA ARG A 157 8.94 14.26 0.83
C ARG A 157 7.59 14.78 0.39
N SER A 158 7.26 16.00 0.77
CA SER A 158 5.99 16.64 0.39
C SER A 158 5.91 16.84 -1.11
N LEU A 159 4.84 16.35 -1.74
CA LEU A 159 4.58 16.48 -3.17
C LEU A 159 3.51 17.52 -3.44
N LYS A 160 2.34 17.40 -2.80
CA LYS A 160 1.20 18.27 -3.02
C LYS A 160 0.27 18.30 -1.81
N SER A 161 -0.23 19.49 -1.48
CA SER A 161 -1.20 19.68 -0.39
C SER A 161 -2.57 19.99 -0.95
N TYR A 162 -3.60 19.45 -0.31
CA TYR A 162 -5.00 19.63 -0.67
C TYR A 162 -5.79 20.10 0.53
N PRO A 163 -6.72 21.04 0.35
CA PRO A 163 -7.63 21.41 1.41
C PRO A 163 -8.56 20.25 1.75
N LEU A 164 -8.93 20.17 3.03
CA LEU A 164 -9.96 19.27 3.49
C LEU A 164 -11.33 19.90 3.28
N VAL A 165 -12.29 19.06 2.92
CA VAL A 165 -13.68 19.46 2.72
C VAL A 165 -14.61 18.48 3.43
N LEU A 166 -15.77 18.96 3.83
CA LEU A 166 -16.88 18.09 4.20
C LEU A 166 -17.57 17.61 2.93
N LEU A 167 -17.72 16.30 2.81
CA LEU A 167 -18.50 15.66 1.76
C LEU A 167 -19.86 15.27 2.32
N THR A 168 -20.94 15.70 1.68
CA THR A 168 -22.31 15.44 2.10
C THR A 168 -23.21 15.13 0.91
N SER A 169 -24.43 14.61 1.16
CA SER A 169 -25.41 14.37 0.12
C SER A 169 -25.94 15.67 -0.48
N LYS A 170 -26.10 15.73 -1.80
CA LYS A 170 -26.75 16.86 -2.49
C LYS A 170 -28.22 17.07 -2.08
N SER A 171 -28.88 16.02 -1.64
CA SER A 171 -30.26 16.07 -1.12
C SER A 171 -30.33 16.27 0.39
N GLY A 172 -29.19 16.41 1.06
CA GLY A 172 -29.11 16.58 2.50
C GLY A 172 -29.27 18.04 2.95
N PRO A 173 -29.48 18.27 4.26
CA PRO A 173 -29.72 19.61 4.81
C PRO A 173 -28.53 20.56 4.65
N LEU A 174 -27.32 20.01 4.49
CA LEU A 174 -26.09 20.82 4.34
C LEU A 174 -25.78 21.20 2.88
N ALA A 175 -26.54 20.71 1.89
CA ALA A 175 -26.22 20.87 0.47
C ALA A 175 -26.13 22.33 -0.02
N GLY A 176 -26.79 23.26 0.66
CA GLY A 176 -26.80 24.68 0.33
C GLY A 176 -25.79 25.54 1.11
N ILE A 177 -24.97 24.94 1.96
CA ILE A 177 -24.01 25.65 2.79
C ILE A 177 -22.73 25.90 2.00
N ASN A 178 -22.22 27.13 2.01
CA ASN A 178 -21.00 27.51 1.28
C ASN A 178 -19.71 27.15 2.00
N GLU A 179 -19.73 27.14 3.34
CA GLU A 179 -18.60 26.82 4.22
C GLU A 179 -19.14 26.34 5.57
N ILE A 180 -18.39 25.53 6.30
CA ILE A 180 -18.81 24.94 7.56
C ILE A 180 -17.67 24.94 8.58
N SER A 181 -17.99 25.31 9.83
CA SER A 181 -17.06 25.25 10.95
C SER A 181 -16.93 23.82 11.48
N GLU A 182 -15.76 23.47 11.98
CA GLU A 182 -15.53 22.16 12.62
C GLU A 182 -16.46 21.90 13.81
N GLN A 183 -16.86 22.95 14.51
CA GLN A 183 -17.76 22.88 15.66
C GLN A 183 -19.22 22.53 15.28
N GLU A 184 -19.57 22.74 14.02
CA GLU A 184 -20.89 22.46 13.44
C GLU A 184 -20.98 21.09 12.79
N LEU A 185 -19.89 20.30 12.85
CA LEU A 185 -19.83 18.98 12.20
C LEU A 185 -20.58 17.93 13.03
N GLU A 186 -21.66 17.43 12.46
CA GLU A 186 -22.43 16.33 13.01
C GLU A 186 -22.39 15.11 12.11
N ASN A 187 -22.56 13.90 12.68
CA ASN A 187 -22.68 12.65 11.96
C ASN A 187 -21.54 12.38 10.95
N VAL A 188 -20.29 12.66 11.36
CA VAL A 188 -19.11 12.37 10.55
C VAL A 188 -18.79 10.89 10.61
N LEU A 189 -19.08 10.16 9.53
CA LEU A 189 -18.82 8.70 9.41
C LEU A 189 -17.37 8.38 9.10
N PHE A 190 -16.66 9.33 8.47
CA PHE A 190 -15.29 9.15 8.05
C PHE A 190 -14.54 10.47 8.12
N ASP A 191 -13.33 10.44 8.66
CA ASP A 191 -12.44 11.59 8.75
C ASP A 191 -11.04 11.19 8.31
N VAL A 192 -10.59 11.75 7.18
CA VAL A 192 -9.28 11.45 6.62
C VAL A 192 -8.10 11.88 7.52
N ARG A 193 -8.33 12.75 8.50
CA ARG A 193 -7.31 13.18 9.47
C ARG A 193 -6.95 12.05 10.43
N ASN A 194 -7.95 11.28 10.81
CA ASN A 194 -7.85 10.14 11.70
C ASN A 194 -7.74 8.81 10.93
N TYR A 195 -7.42 8.89 9.61
CA TYR A 195 -7.24 7.68 8.82
C TYR A 195 -6.07 6.89 9.41
N PRO A 196 -6.42 6.00 10.23
CA PRO A 196 -6.10 4.64 9.96
C PRO A 196 -7.40 3.89 10.00
N THR A 197 -7.51 2.97 9.36
CA THR A 197 -6.92 1.78 9.76
C THR A 197 -7.90 0.67 9.91
N ASN A 198 -9.03 0.81 10.52
CA ASN A 198 -9.93 -0.29 10.86
C ASN A 198 -11.41 0.06 10.60
N SER A 199 -11.68 0.99 9.70
CA SER A 199 -13.06 1.13 9.25
C SER A 199 -13.42 -0.12 8.44
N PRO A 200 -14.43 -0.88 8.86
CA PRO A 200 -14.94 -2.03 8.08
C PRO A 200 -15.56 -1.57 6.75
N LEU A 201 -15.71 -0.26 6.55
CA LEU A 201 -16.23 0.33 5.33
C LEU A 201 -15.06 0.68 4.41
N GLU A 202 -15.03 0.07 3.24
CA GLU A 202 -14.22 0.57 2.14
C GLU A 202 -14.67 1.98 1.76
N PHE A 203 -13.76 2.79 1.25
CA PHE A 203 -14.02 4.20 0.88
C PHE A 203 -15.24 4.35 -0.03
N GLU A 204 -15.45 3.42 -0.94
CA GLU A 204 -16.60 3.40 -1.83
C GLU A 204 -17.92 3.16 -1.09
N GLY A 205 -17.95 2.22 -0.17
CA GLY A 205 -19.12 1.97 0.69
C GLY A 205 -19.48 3.18 1.56
N MET A 206 -18.47 3.92 2.01
CA MET A 206 -18.66 5.20 2.69
C MET A 206 -19.32 6.24 1.77
N LEU A 207 -18.82 6.41 0.53
CA LEU A 207 -19.40 7.35 -0.44
C LEU A 207 -20.87 7.03 -0.74
N ILE A 208 -21.22 5.74 -0.86
CA ILE A 208 -22.61 5.31 -1.06
C ILE A 208 -23.47 5.72 0.14
N LYS A 209 -23.02 5.48 1.37
CA LYS A 209 -23.78 5.90 2.56
C LYS A 209 -24.01 7.40 2.61
N ILE A 210 -22.98 8.20 2.30
CA ILE A 210 -23.11 9.66 2.29
C ILE A 210 -24.07 10.10 1.19
N ALA A 211 -23.99 9.54 -0.01
CA ALA A 211 -24.90 9.83 -1.11
C ALA A 211 -26.37 9.54 -0.74
N CYS A 212 -26.60 8.52 0.06
CA CYS A 212 -27.92 8.16 0.60
C CYS A 212 -28.33 9.00 1.84
N GLY A 213 -27.51 9.95 2.31
CA GLY A 213 -27.85 10.83 3.42
C GLY A 213 -27.64 10.23 4.82
N TYR A 214 -26.92 9.13 4.97
CA TYR A 214 -26.65 8.49 6.28
C TYR A 214 -25.59 9.22 7.13
N GLY A 215 -24.96 10.28 6.63
CA GLY A 215 -23.97 11.08 7.36
C GLY A 215 -23.05 11.83 6.41
N ASN A 216 -21.91 12.25 6.94
CA ASN A 216 -20.95 13.12 6.26
C ASN A 216 -19.54 12.52 6.34
N ALA A 217 -18.60 13.01 5.51
CA ALA A 217 -17.19 12.66 5.62
C ALA A 217 -16.28 13.87 5.44
N ILE A 218 -15.17 13.89 6.19
CA ILE A 218 -14.08 14.82 5.93
C ILE A 218 -13.08 14.12 5.02
N VAL A 219 -12.87 14.69 3.84
CA VAL A 219 -12.02 14.14 2.79
C VAL A 219 -11.15 15.21 2.16
N ASN A 220 -10.13 14.81 1.42
CA ASN A 220 -9.37 15.73 0.59
C ASN A 220 -10.23 16.24 -0.60
N GLN A 221 -10.05 17.48 -1.00
CA GLN A 221 -10.83 18.10 -2.08
C GLN A 221 -10.81 17.32 -3.41
N PHE A 222 -9.73 16.59 -3.73
CA PHE A 222 -9.69 15.78 -4.95
C PHE A 222 -10.68 14.61 -4.95
N ALA A 223 -11.13 14.13 -3.79
CA ALA A 223 -12.18 13.11 -3.68
C ALA A 223 -13.52 13.58 -4.31
N LYS A 224 -13.65 14.87 -4.60
CA LYS A 224 -14.77 15.46 -5.33
C LYS A 224 -14.91 14.91 -6.76
N LYS A 225 -13.80 14.55 -7.41
CA LYS A 225 -13.78 13.96 -8.78
C LYS A 225 -14.03 12.47 -8.77
N ASN A 226 -15.03 11.98 -8.06
CA ASN A 226 -15.40 10.57 -8.04
C ASN A 226 -16.67 10.29 -8.86
N ARG A 227 -16.98 9.02 -9.08
CA ARG A 227 -18.17 8.59 -9.83
C ARG A 227 -19.51 8.95 -9.15
N PHE A 228 -19.50 9.44 -7.92
CA PHE A 228 -20.68 9.89 -7.18
C PHE A 228 -20.86 11.40 -7.16
N GLN A 229 -20.13 12.15 -7.99
CA GLN A 229 -20.17 13.62 -8.04
C GLN A 229 -21.59 14.21 -8.27
N ASP A 230 -22.49 13.44 -8.89
CA ASP A 230 -23.86 13.85 -9.12
C ASP A 230 -24.75 13.76 -7.88
N TYR A 231 -24.34 12.99 -6.88
CA TYR A 231 -25.07 12.76 -5.63
C TYR A 231 -24.43 13.47 -4.43
N LEU A 232 -23.23 13.96 -4.57
CA LEU A 232 -22.42 14.51 -3.47
C LEU A 232 -22.05 15.96 -3.73
N VAL A 233 -21.99 16.74 -2.64
CA VAL A 233 -21.46 18.10 -2.61
C VAL A 233 -20.34 18.21 -1.61
N SER A 234 -19.33 19.01 -1.93
CA SER A 234 -18.20 19.30 -1.04
C SER A 234 -18.29 20.71 -0.50
N ILE A 235 -18.18 20.86 0.81
CA ILE A 235 -18.27 22.11 1.54
C ILE A 235 -16.89 22.41 2.15
N PRO A 236 -16.27 23.57 1.89
CA PRO A 236 -15.02 23.98 2.52
C PRO A 236 -15.12 24.00 4.05
N LEU A 237 -14.07 23.55 4.74
CA LEU A 237 -13.95 23.64 6.19
C LEU A 237 -13.34 24.98 6.62
N ILE A 238 -13.83 25.53 7.73
CA ILE A 238 -13.27 26.72 8.38
C ILE A 238 -12.84 26.35 9.80
N PRO A 239 -11.58 26.63 10.18
CA PRO A 239 -10.47 27.11 9.36
C PRO A 239 -10.05 26.09 8.32
N CYS A 240 -9.51 26.57 7.19
CA CYS A 240 -9.02 25.70 6.12
C CYS A 240 -7.89 24.82 6.61
N GLN A 241 -8.06 23.52 6.53
CA GLN A 241 -7.05 22.54 6.88
C GLN A 241 -6.51 21.86 5.62
N MET A 242 -5.21 21.58 5.62
CA MET A 242 -4.53 20.97 4.48
C MET A 242 -4.04 19.56 4.83
N LYS A 243 -4.12 18.65 3.88
CA LYS A 243 -3.49 17.34 3.96
C LYS A 243 -2.51 17.17 2.81
N THR A 244 -1.28 16.78 3.14
CA THR A 244 -0.19 16.67 2.17
C THR A 244 0.00 15.23 1.74
N ILE A 245 0.05 15.01 0.44
CA ILE A 245 0.54 13.77 -0.15
C ILE A 245 2.06 13.86 -0.22
N SER A 246 2.71 12.83 0.28
CA SER A 246 4.16 12.72 0.31
C SER A 246 4.64 11.49 -0.44
N LEU A 247 5.82 11.60 -1.05
CA LEU A 247 6.62 10.44 -1.42
C LEU A 247 7.26 9.87 -0.14
N ILE A 248 7.10 8.57 0.08
CA ILE A 248 7.51 7.86 1.28
C ILE A 248 8.51 6.79 0.86
N TYR A 249 9.66 6.74 1.52
CA TYR A 249 10.71 5.76 1.27
C TYR A 249 11.56 5.56 2.52
N ASP A 250 12.39 4.52 2.52
CA ASP A 250 13.35 4.22 3.57
C ASP A 250 14.79 4.26 3.05
N ASP A 251 15.75 3.98 3.93
CA ASP A 251 17.19 4.04 3.63
C ASP A 251 17.73 2.84 2.82
N HIS A 252 16.90 1.86 2.47
CA HIS A 252 17.38 0.74 1.67
C HIS A 252 17.88 1.21 0.31
N TYR A 253 19.11 0.83 -0.01
CA TYR A 253 19.70 1.19 -1.30
C TYR A 253 19.00 0.46 -2.45
N CYS A 254 18.52 1.23 -3.42
CA CYS A 254 17.99 0.72 -4.68
C CYS A 254 18.18 1.79 -5.77
N ARG A 255 18.96 1.48 -6.80
CA ARG A 255 19.28 2.45 -7.86
C ARG A 255 18.01 2.97 -8.57
N THR A 256 17.07 2.10 -8.88
CA THR A 256 15.80 2.51 -9.54
C THR A 256 14.96 3.41 -8.64
N LYS A 257 14.97 3.17 -7.30
CA LYS A 257 14.36 4.05 -6.31
C LYS A 257 14.99 5.43 -6.32
N ASP A 258 16.32 5.53 -6.31
CA ASP A 258 17.03 6.82 -6.31
C ASP A 258 16.72 7.61 -7.58
N LEU A 259 16.74 6.98 -8.76
CA LEU A 259 16.35 7.60 -10.03
C LEU A 259 14.89 8.10 -10.01
N PHE A 260 14.00 7.34 -9.37
CA PHE A 260 12.61 7.75 -9.23
C PHE A 260 12.47 8.95 -8.28
N ILE A 261 13.15 8.94 -7.14
CA ILE A 261 13.17 10.05 -6.18
C ILE A 261 13.71 11.31 -6.85
N GLU A 262 14.80 11.21 -7.63
CA GLU A 262 15.37 12.31 -8.42
C GLU A 262 14.37 12.85 -9.48
N THR A 263 13.54 11.98 -10.03
CA THR A 263 12.50 12.39 -10.99
C THR A 263 11.35 13.15 -10.33
N CYS A 264 11.10 12.88 -9.04
CA CYS A 264 10.10 13.57 -8.25
C CYS A 264 10.61 14.92 -7.66
N LEU A 265 11.88 15.27 -7.92
CA LEU A 265 12.52 16.55 -7.56
C LEU A 265 12.13 17.67 -8.51
#